data_a7c8b47f5b03abcef90b92b7c15ac9be
#
_entry.id   a7c8b47f5b03abcef90b92b7c15ac9be
#
_cell.length_a   1.000
_cell.length_b   1.000
_cell.length_c   1.000
_cell.angle_alpha   90.00
_cell.angle_beta   90.00
_cell.angle_gamma   90.00
#
_symmetry.space_group_name_H-M   'P 1'
#
loop_
_entity.id
_entity.type
_entity.pdbx_description
1 polymer ?
#
loop_
_entity_poly.entity_id
_entity_poly.type
_entity_poly.pdbx_seq_one_letter_code
_entity_poly.pdbx_strand_id
1 'polypeptide(L)'
;NARYVMLASKGLPNAMSDEEHCLMAEQCHCGSPSAPGGARVIPIRSDQPARLSHCEKAGYQTVVCVPVRHHDRIRGEIDLFFHAHYALSDAERSLLEALATHLAAAMENLRLGALEREAAVAQERSFLARELHDSIAQSLAFLKMQVQLLRDGQARGDTALVEQAVSEIDAGVRESYGDVRELLLHFRTRASDEKIEFAL
;
A
#
# COMPACT_ATOMS: atom_id res chain seq x y z
N ASN A 1 19.01 1.38 9.81
CA ASN A 1 18.48 0.88 11.10
C ASN A 1 17.06 0.46 10.86
N ALA A 2 16.75 -0.83 11.05
CA ALA A 2 15.40 -1.33 10.94
C ALA A 2 14.59 -0.80 12.13
N ARG A 3 13.43 -0.21 11.86
CA ARG A 3 12.48 0.24 12.89
C ARG A 3 11.34 -0.77 12.94
N TYR A 4 11.04 -1.29 14.12
CA TYR A 4 9.86 -2.10 14.35
C TYR A 4 8.66 -1.20 14.65
N VAL A 5 7.50 -1.59 14.16
CA VAL A 5 6.22 -0.92 14.46
C VAL A 5 5.35 -1.96 15.16
N MET A 6 4.81 -1.61 16.32
CA MET A 6 3.86 -2.45 17.02
C MET A 6 2.54 -2.47 16.26
N LEU A 7 2.15 -3.62 15.72
CA LEU A 7 0.89 -3.79 14.99
C LEU A 7 -0.29 -4.08 15.92
N ALA A 8 -0.04 -4.80 17.01
CA ALA A 8 -1.05 -5.13 18.00
C ALA A 8 -0.40 -5.44 19.34
N SER A 9 -1.10 -5.15 20.44
CA SER A 9 -0.71 -5.53 21.79
C SER A 9 -1.93 -5.96 22.60
N LYS A 10 -1.72 -6.86 23.57
CA LYS A 10 -2.75 -7.28 24.50
C LYS A 10 -2.14 -7.48 25.89
N GLY A 11 -2.69 -6.78 26.89
CA GLY A 11 -2.26 -6.92 28.28
C GLY A 11 -0.94 -6.24 28.62
N LEU A 12 -0.35 -5.44 27.71
CA LEU A 12 0.82 -4.62 28.03
C LEU A 12 0.39 -3.35 28.77
N PRO A 13 1.19 -2.89 29.77
CA PRO A 13 0.98 -1.56 30.39
C PRO A 13 1.07 -0.46 29.35
N ASN A 14 0.28 0.62 29.52
CA ASN A 14 0.28 1.77 28.61
C ASN A 14 1.68 2.39 28.45
N ALA A 15 2.48 2.41 29.53
CA ALA A 15 3.85 2.90 29.49
C ALA A 15 4.77 2.13 28.54
N MET A 16 4.47 0.87 28.23
CA MET A 16 5.22 0.07 27.26
C MET A 16 4.68 0.21 25.84
N SER A 17 3.40 0.51 25.67
CA SER A 17 2.80 0.71 24.36
C SER A 17 3.04 2.12 23.81
N ASP A 18 3.18 3.13 24.68
CA ASP A 18 3.34 4.52 24.30
C ASP A 18 4.81 4.93 24.10
N GLU A 19 5.77 4.18 24.65
CA GLU A 19 7.19 4.47 24.53
C GLU A 19 7.82 3.75 23.32
N GLU A 20 8.16 4.50 22.29
CA GLU A 20 8.81 4.02 21.04
C GLU A 20 10.16 3.31 21.26
N HIS A 21 10.74 3.37 22.46
CA HIS A 21 12.08 2.89 22.77
C HIS A 21 12.25 1.37 22.74
N CYS A 22 11.18 0.61 22.98
CA CYS A 22 11.19 -0.85 22.86
C CYS A 22 11.07 -1.33 21.39
N LEU A 23 10.82 -0.42 20.45
CA LEU A 23 10.56 -0.74 19.06
C LEU A 23 11.78 -0.54 18.14
N MET A 24 12.92 -0.13 18.70
CA MET A 24 14.14 0.00 17.91
C MET A 24 14.92 -1.33 17.88
N ALA A 25 15.17 -1.84 16.68
CA ALA A 25 16.07 -2.96 16.47
C ALA A 25 17.42 -2.68 17.15
N GLU A 26 17.95 -3.68 17.87
CA GLU A 26 19.24 -3.65 18.57
C GLU A 26 19.27 -2.89 19.91
N GLN A 27 18.21 -2.21 20.31
CA GLN A 27 18.15 -1.56 21.63
C GLN A 27 17.62 -2.47 22.74
N CYS A 28 16.94 -3.57 22.38
CA CYS A 28 16.44 -4.58 23.31
C CYS A 28 16.79 -5.99 22.78
N HIS A 29 16.81 -7.00 23.65
CA HIS A 29 16.97 -8.40 23.25
C HIS A 29 15.76 -8.95 22.49
N CYS A 30 14.55 -8.46 22.78
CA CYS A 30 13.40 -8.54 21.90
C CYS A 30 13.68 -7.60 20.72
N GLY A 31 13.48 -8.01 19.51
CA GLY A 31 13.81 -7.19 18.32
C GLY A 31 15.25 -7.28 17.85
N SER A 32 16.03 -8.27 18.29
CA SER A 32 17.30 -8.61 17.66
C SER A 32 17.08 -9.74 16.64
N PRO A 33 16.85 -9.43 15.36
CA PRO A 33 16.48 -10.41 14.33
C PRO A 33 17.65 -11.32 13.91
N SER A 34 18.84 -11.04 14.39
CA SER A 34 20.10 -11.65 13.89
C SER A 34 20.36 -13.06 14.40
N ALA A 35 19.59 -13.61 15.31
CA ALA A 35 19.81 -14.98 15.74
C ALA A 35 19.19 -15.98 14.74
N PRO A 36 19.98 -16.84 14.10
CA PRO A 36 19.44 -17.97 13.37
C PRO A 36 18.76 -18.90 14.37
N GLY A 37 17.46 -19.13 14.24
CA GLY A 37 16.72 -20.02 15.14
C GLY A 37 15.23 -19.68 15.19
N GLY A 38 14.47 -20.57 15.85
CA GLY A 38 13.05 -20.45 16.13
C GLY A 38 12.77 -19.57 17.35
N ALA A 39 11.73 -19.93 18.11
CA ALA A 39 11.33 -19.23 19.32
C ALA A 39 12.47 -19.21 20.37
N ARG A 40 12.72 -18.04 20.96
CA ARG A 40 13.77 -17.80 21.95
C ARG A 40 13.13 -17.43 23.29
N VAL A 41 13.66 -17.99 24.37
CA VAL A 41 13.29 -17.63 25.74
C VAL A 41 14.40 -16.76 26.31
N ILE A 42 14.08 -15.53 26.66
CA ILE A 42 15.04 -14.55 27.14
C ILE A 42 14.68 -14.16 28.58
N PRO A 43 15.51 -14.52 29.56
CA PRO A 43 15.30 -14.06 30.93
C PRO A 43 15.62 -12.56 31.03
N ILE A 44 14.71 -11.81 31.66
CA ILE A 44 14.90 -10.38 31.95
C ILE A 44 15.67 -10.32 33.29
N ARG A 45 16.90 -9.78 33.23
CA ARG A 45 17.80 -9.69 34.37
C ARG A 45 18.13 -8.26 34.69
N SER A 46 18.13 -7.91 35.99
CA SER A 46 18.45 -6.58 36.52
C SER A 46 19.95 -6.22 36.44
N ASP A 47 20.82 -7.18 36.13
CA ASP A 47 22.26 -6.97 36.04
C ASP A 47 22.78 -6.40 34.70
N GLN A 48 21.87 -6.17 33.75
CA GLN A 48 22.18 -5.53 32.46
C GLN A 48 21.50 -4.15 32.33
N PRO A 49 22.08 -3.08 32.87
CA PRO A 49 21.38 -1.84 33.20
C PRO A 49 20.88 -0.98 32.03
N ALA A 50 21.28 -1.25 30.80
CA ALA A 50 21.01 -0.29 29.73
C ALA A 50 19.92 -0.72 28.73
N ARG A 51 19.51 -1.99 28.67
CA ARG A 51 18.71 -2.52 27.58
C ARG A 51 17.33 -3.11 27.95
N LEU A 52 17.06 -3.32 29.25
CA LEU A 52 15.84 -4.01 29.72
C LEU A 52 14.98 -3.16 30.66
N SER A 53 15.20 -1.85 30.72
CA SER A 53 14.61 -0.99 31.74
C SER A 53 13.07 -0.95 31.77
N HIS A 54 12.42 -1.09 30.63
CA HIS A 54 10.94 -1.02 30.53
C HIS A 54 10.27 -2.32 30.96
N CYS A 55 10.78 -3.45 30.49
CA CYS A 55 10.24 -4.78 30.84
C CYS A 55 10.42 -5.09 32.32
N GLU A 56 11.59 -4.75 32.86
CA GLU A 56 11.89 -4.91 34.29
C GLU A 56 11.01 -4.03 35.17
N LYS A 57 10.86 -2.74 34.83
CA LYS A 57 9.96 -1.81 35.53
C LYS A 57 8.52 -2.26 35.54
N ALA A 58 8.08 -2.95 34.49
CA ALA A 58 6.76 -3.54 34.38
C ALA A 58 6.63 -4.87 35.15
N GLY A 59 7.73 -5.38 35.77
CA GLY A 59 7.72 -6.59 36.59
C GLY A 59 7.76 -7.89 35.79
N TYR A 60 8.12 -7.85 34.50
CA TYR A 60 8.30 -9.04 33.69
C TYR A 60 9.64 -9.71 34.01
N GLN A 61 9.65 -11.05 34.03
CA GLN A 61 10.84 -11.89 34.32
C GLN A 61 11.33 -12.69 33.11
N THR A 62 10.45 -12.91 32.14
CA THR A 62 10.79 -13.66 30.94
C THR A 62 10.05 -13.07 29.72
N VAL A 63 10.72 -12.99 28.59
CA VAL A 63 10.10 -12.77 27.30
C VAL A 63 10.39 -13.94 26.37
N VAL A 64 9.36 -14.40 25.66
CA VAL A 64 9.48 -15.39 24.59
C VAL A 64 9.31 -14.66 23.28
N CYS A 65 10.37 -14.62 22.48
CA CYS A 65 10.40 -13.96 21.17
C CYS A 65 10.29 -15.01 20.06
N VAL A 66 9.29 -14.86 19.22
CA VAL A 66 9.00 -15.79 18.12
C VAL A 66 9.12 -15.03 16.79
N PRO A 67 10.15 -15.30 15.98
CA PRO A 67 10.33 -14.57 14.72
C PRO A 67 9.28 -14.97 13.69
N VAL A 68 8.63 -13.97 13.10
CA VAL A 68 7.69 -14.13 12.00
C VAL A 68 8.49 -14.07 10.69
N ARG A 69 8.71 -15.24 10.08
CA ARG A 69 9.56 -15.37 8.89
C ARG A 69 8.76 -15.83 7.68
N HIS A 70 9.04 -15.20 6.55
CA HIS A 70 8.60 -15.69 5.25
C HIS A 70 9.83 -15.94 4.39
N HIS A 71 10.10 -17.22 4.08
CA HIS A 71 11.37 -17.68 3.51
C HIS A 71 12.55 -17.25 4.41
N ASP A 72 13.58 -16.63 3.85
CA ASP A 72 14.76 -16.15 4.58
C ASP A 72 14.63 -14.73 5.14
N ARG A 73 13.43 -14.11 5.04
CA ARG A 73 13.21 -12.73 5.50
C ARG A 73 12.37 -12.69 6.76
N ILE A 74 12.89 -12.01 7.78
CA ILE A 74 12.12 -11.68 8.97
C ILE A 74 11.17 -10.54 8.61
N ARG A 75 9.87 -10.74 8.87
CA ARG A 75 8.79 -9.77 8.64
C ARG A 75 8.35 -9.10 9.92
N GLY A 76 8.60 -9.73 11.05
CA GLY A 76 8.24 -9.25 12.37
C GLY A 76 8.64 -10.22 13.47
N GLU A 77 8.14 -9.95 14.66
CA GLU A 77 8.35 -10.78 15.84
C GLU A 77 7.07 -10.78 16.69
N ILE A 78 6.80 -11.89 17.35
CA ILE A 78 5.76 -12.03 18.37
C ILE A 78 6.47 -12.12 19.70
N ASP A 79 6.21 -11.18 20.61
CA ASP A 79 6.79 -11.15 21.95
C ASP A 79 5.74 -11.46 23.00
N LEU A 80 6.00 -12.49 23.82
CA LEU A 80 5.15 -12.91 24.93
C LEU A 80 5.87 -12.64 26.24
N PHE A 81 5.28 -11.80 27.11
CA PHE A 81 5.87 -11.36 28.36
C PHE A 81 5.26 -12.11 29.55
N PHE A 82 6.10 -12.61 30.44
CA PHE A 82 5.71 -13.37 31.62
C PHE A 82 6.25 -12.71 32.89
N HIS A 83 5.39 -12.63 33.93
CA HIS A 83 5.78 -12.16 35.28
C HIS A 83 6.49 -13.24 36.14
N ALA A 84 6.79 -14.39 35.58
CA ALA A 84 7.51 -15.48 36.23
C ALA A 84 8.61 -16.00 35.28
N HIS A 85 9.53 -16.76 35.84
CA HIS A 85 10.44 -17.56 35.03
C HIS A 85 9.64 -18.57 34.23
N TYR A 86 9.79 -18.53 32.93
CA TYR A 86 9.06 -19.38 32.02
C TYR A 86 10.02 -20.19 31.14
N ALA A 87 9.77 -21.50 31.07
CA ALA A 87 10.48 -22.40 30.16
C ALA A 87 9.49 -22.89 29.10
N LEU A 88 9.83 -22.70 27.85
CA LEU A 88 9.01 -23.12 26.73
C LEU A 88 9.16 -24.63 26.50
N SER A 89 8.08 -25.37 26.55
CA SER A 89 8.06 -26.78 26.15
C SER A 89 8.17 -26.96 24.64
N ASP A 90 8.59 -28.13 24.17
CA ASP A 90 8.71 -28.45 22.77
C ASP A 90 7.37 -28.35 22.02
N ALA A 91 6.26 -28.72 22.67
CA ALA A 91 4.92 -28.61 22.10
C ALA A 91 4.50 -27.12 21.91
N GLU A 92 4.74 -26.31 22.95
CA GLU A 92 4.45 -24.86 22.87
C GLU A 92 5.33 -24.16 21.85
N ARG A 93 6.61 -24.52 21.78
CA ARG A 93 7.54 -24.03 20.75
C ARG A 93 7.02 -24.33 19.35
N SER A 94 6.67 -25.59 19.09
CA SER A 94 6.15 -26.01 17.79
C SER A 94 4.86 -25.30 17.42
N LEU A 95 3.96 -25.08 18.39
CA LEU A 95 2.72 -24.33 18.16
C LEU A 95 2.99 -22.87 17.83
N LEU A 96 3.86 -22.20 18.58
CA LEU A 96 4.18 -20.79 18.36
C LEU A 96 4.88 -20.57 17.03
N GLU A 97 5.81 -21.46 16.65
CA GLU A 97 6.49 -21.39 15.35
C GLU A 97 5.54 -21.65 14.18
N ALA A 98 4.58 -22.58 14.34
CA ALA A 98 3.52 -22.79 13.35
C ALA A 98 2.63 -21.56 13.20
N LEU A 99 2.20 -20.94 14.31
CA LEU A 99 1.43 -19.71 14.30
C LEU A 99 2.20 -18.55 13.61
N ALA A 100 3.49 -18.40 13.94
CA ALA A 100 4.33 -17.37 13.31
C ALA A 100 4.48 -17.60 11.79
N THR A 101 4.58 -18.86 11.37
CA THR A 101 4.63 -19.23 9.95
C THR A 101 3.33 -18.86 9.23
N HIS A 102 2.18 -19.18 9.82
CA HIS A 102 0.87 -18.81 9.26
C HIS A 102 0.68 -17.29 9.21
N LEU A 103 1.09 -16.58 10.27
CA LEU A 103 1.04 -15.12 10.29
C LEU A 103 1.91 -14.51 9.19
N ALA A 104 3.13 -15.03 9.01
CA ALA A 104 4.03 -14.56 7.96
C ALA A 104 3.42 -14.75 6.57
N ALA A 105 2.79 -15.90 6.30
CA ALA A 105 2.10 -16.16 5.04
C ALA A 105 0.91 -15.23 4.83
N ALA A 106 0.11 -15.00 5.87
CA ALA A 106 -1.03 -14.08 5.81
C ALA A 106 -0.59 -12.64 5.53
N MET A 107 0.46 -12.15 6.22
CA MET A 107 1.02 -10.82 5.99
C MET A 107 1.55 -10.66 4.56
N GLU A 108 2.23 -11.69 4.02
CA GLU A 108 2.74 -11.64 2.65
C GLU A 108 1.61 -11.66 1.62
N ASN A 109 0.55 -12.44 1.84
CA ASN A 109 -0.63 -12.44 0.98
C ASN A 109 -1.32 -11.06 0.96
N LEU A 110 -1.48 -10.42 2.11
CA LEU A 110 -2.03 -9.06 2.19
C LEU A 110 -1.14 -8.05 1.45
N ARG A 111 0.18 -8.16 1.59
CA ARG A 111 1.14 -7.29 0.90
C ARG A 111 1.08 -7.47 -0.62
N LEU A 112 1.06 -8.73 -1.09
CA LEU A 112 0.94 -9.03 -2.52
C LEU A 112 -0.38 -8.52 -3.09
N GLY A 113 -1.49 -8.75 -2.41
CA GLY A 113 -2.79 -8.23 -2.81
C GLY A 113 -2.85 -6.70 -2.88
N ALA A 114 -2.15 -5.99 -1.98
CA ALA A 114 -2.03 -4.54 -2.04
C ALA A 114 -1.23 -4.08 -3.28
N LEU A 115 -0.10 -4.73 -3.56
CA LEU A 115 0.72 -4.43 -4.74
C LEU A 115 -0.01 -4.71 -6.06
N GLU A 116 -0.76 -5.83 -6.12
CA GLU A 116 -1.58 -6.16 -7.29
C GLU A 116 -2.65 -5.10 -7.55
N ARG A 117 -3.32 -4.61 -6.50
CA ARG A 117 -4.30 -3.53 -6.64
C ARG A 117 -3.64 -2.23 -7.11
N GLU A 118 -2.51 -1.83 -6.53
CA GLU A 118 -1.76 -0.65 -6.97
C GLU A 118 -1.35 -0.76 -8.45
N ALA A 119 -0.86 -1.93 -8.86
CA ALA A 119 -0.49 -2.19 -10.25
C ALA A 119 -1.70 -2.12 -11.20
N ALA A 120 -2.84 -2.70 -10.81
CA ALA A 120 -4.08 -2.64 -11.58
C ALA A 120 -4.57 -1.21 -11.76
N VAL A 121 -4.58 -0.40 -10.69
CA VAL A 121 -4.95 1.03 -10.75
C VAL A 121 -4.00 1.82 -11.66
N ALA A 122 -2.69 1.57 -11.56
CA ALA A 122 -1.70 2.23 -12.41
C ALA A 122 -1.88 1.86 -13.90
N GLN A 123 -2.17 0.59 -14.18
CA GLN A 123 -2.42 0.09 -15.53
C GLN A 123 -3.69 0.72 -16.13
N GLU A 124 -4.77 0.77 -15.36
CA GLU A 124 -6.04 1.38 -15.76
C GLU A 124 -5.85 2.87 -16.09
N ARG A 125 -5.15 3.62 -15.21
CA ARG A 125 -4.81 5.03 -15.47
C ARG A 125 -4.01 5.22 -16.75
N SER A 126 -3.04 4.33 -17.01
CA SER A 126 -2.24 4.39 -18.24
C SER A 126 -3.05 4.06 -19.49
N PHE A 127 -3.99 3.14 -19.40
CA PHE A 127 -4.90 2.80 -20.48
C PHE A 127 -5.81 3.99 -20.83
N LEU A 128 -6.47 4.55 -19.82
CA LEU A 128 -7.36 5.71 -19.99
C LEU A 128 -6.64 6.94 -20.51
N ALA A 129 -5.40 7.19 -20.05
CA ALA A 129 -4.61 8.30 -20.57
C ALA A 129 -4.30 8.15 -22.07
N ARG A 130 -4.09 6.92 -22.54
CA ARG A 130 -3.91 6.64 -23.98
C ARG A 130 -5.19 6.82 -24.77
N GLU A 131 -6.32 6.30 -24.29
CA GLU A 131 -7.62 6.50 -24.94
C GLU A 131 -7.99 7.99 -25.06
N LEU A 132 -7.79 8.76 -23.97
CA LEU A 132 -7.98 10.21 -24.00
C LEU A 132 -7.06 10.89 -25.02
N HIS A 133 -5.78 10.49 -25.03
CA HIS A 133 -4.81 11.06 -25.97
C HIS A 133 -5.20 10.78 -27.42
N ASP A 134 -5.60 9.56 -27.72
CA ASP A 134 -5.96 9.14 -29.06
C ASP A 134 -7.26 9.80 -29.53
N SER A 135 -8.28 9.90 -28.68
CA SER A 135 -9.52 10.60 -28.96
C SER A 135 -9.27 12.10 -29.22
N ILE A 136 -8.49 12.76 -28.37
CA ILE A 136 -8.14 14.19 -28.56
C ILE A 136 -7.32 14.38 -29.81
N ALA A 137 -6.35 13.52 -30.11
CA ALA A 137 -5.52 13.62 -31.31
C ALA A 137 -6.36 13.47 -32.59
N GLN A 138 -7.31 12.53 -32.61
CA GLN A 138 -8.23 12.36 -33.75
C GLN A 138 -9.12 13.59 -33.95
N SER A 139 -9.71 14.11 -32.86
CA SER A 139 -10.55 15.30 -32.92
C SER A 139 -9.78 16.53 -33.42
N LEU A 140 -8.56 16.75 -32.94
CA LEU A 140 -7.71 17.84 -33.38
C LEU A 140 -7.27 17.69 -34.85
N ALA A 141 -7.00 16.46 -35.31
CA ALA A 141 -6.68 16.22 -36.73
C ALA A 141 -7.87 16.52 -37.64
N PHE A 142 -9.07 16.11 -37.25
CA PHE A 142 -10.31 16.43 -37.94
C PHE A 142 -10.53 17.96 -38.01
N LEU A 143 -10.48 18.64 -36.90
CA LEU A 143 -10.65 20.09 -36.82
C LEU A 143 -9.61 20.83 -37.66
N LYS A 144 -8.35 20.37 -37.65
CA LYS A 144 -7.30 20.93 -38.50
C LYS A 144 -7.63 20.81 -39.99
N MET A 145 -8.19 19.69 -40.41
CA MET A 145 -8.63 19.47 -41.81
C MET A 145 -9.77 20.40 -42.16
N GLN A 146 -10.77 20.54 -41.31
CA GLN A 146 -11.90 21.43 -41.52
C GLN A 146 -11.47 22.92 -41.60
N VAL A 147 -10.53 23.34 -40.76
CA VAL A 147 -9.94 24.69 -40.83
C VAL A 147 -9.21 24.92 -42.16
N GLN A 148 -8.56 23.90 -42.74
CA GLN A 148 -7.93 24.01 -44.03
C GLN A 148 -8.98 24.16 -45.14
N LEU A 149 -10.07 23.38 -45.12
CA LEU A 149 -11.18 23.51 -46.04
C LEU A 149 -11.84 24.90 -45.98
N LEU A 150 -12.01 25.43 -44.76
CA LEU A 150 -12.52 26.79 -44.54
C LEU A 150 -11.64 27.83 -45.21
N ARG A 151 -10.31 27.75 -45.08
CA ARG A 151 -9.34 28.67 -45.70
C ARG A 151 -9.38 28.58 -47.23
N ASP A 152 -9.47 27.36 -47.76
CA ASP A 152 -9.52 27.11 -49.18
C ASP A 152 -10.83 27.65 -49.80
N GLY A 153 -11.98 27.48 -49.09
CA GLY A 153 -13.26 28.08 -49.47
C GLY A 153 -13.22 29.59 -49.48
N GLN A 154 -12.64 30.21 -48.45
CA GLN A 154 -12.47 31.68 -48.42
C GLN A 154 -11.59 32.18 -49.56
N ALA A 155 -10.48 31.51 -49.87
CA ALA A 155 -9.58 31.91 -50.95
C ALA A 155 -10.21 31.82 -52.32
N ARG A 156 -11.20 30.91 -52.50
CA ARG A 156 -11.92 30.72 -53.78
C ARG A 156 -13.23 31.51 -53.86
N GLY A 157 -13.65 32.15 -52.77
CA GLY A 157 -14.97 32.82 -52.71
C GLY A 157 -16.14 31.83 -52.67
N ASP A 158 -15.90 30.57 -52.28
CA ASP A 158 -16.92 29.53 -52.22
C ASP A 158 -17.62 29.58 -50.84
N THR A 159 -18.74 30.31 -50.83
CA THR A 159 -19.52 30.50 -49.61
C THR A 159 -20.14 29.18 -49.08
N ALA A 160 -20.52 28.25 -49.96
CA ALA A 160 -21.11 26.99 -49.59
C ALA A 160 -20.08 26.09 -48.86
N LEU A 161 -18.84 26.04 -49.36
CA LEU A 161 -17.75 25.30 -48.72
C LEU A 161 -17.38 25.92 -47.37
N VAL A 162 -17.40 27.24 -47.22
CA VAL A 162 -17.18 27.95 -45.97
C VAL A 162 -18.24 27.62 -44.95
N GLU A 163 -19.52 27.67 -45.27
CA GLU A 163 -20.64 27.35 -44.40
C GLU A 163 -20.61 25.88 -43.96
N GLN A 164 -20.31 24.97 -44.89
CA GLN A 164 -20.14 23.55 -44.54
C GLN A 164 -18.99 23.33 -43.57
N ALA A 165 -17.81 23.88 -43.81
CA ALA A 165 -16.65 23.72 -42.94
C ALA A 165 -16.91 24.28 -41.54
N VAL A 166 -17.60 25.41 -41.39
CA VAL A 166 -18.00 25.99 -40.11
C VAL A 166 -18.96 25.07 -39.38
N SER A 167 -19.97 24.49 -40.06
CA SER A 167 -20.91 23.54 -39.47
C SER A 167 -20.24 22.28 -38.97
N GLU A 168 -19.30 21.72 -39.74
CA GLU A 168 -18.53 20.55 -39.39
C GLU A 168 -17.59 20.81 -38.19
N ILE A 169 -16.97 22.00 -38.12
CA ILE A 169 -16.16 22.38 -36.94
C ILE A 169 -17.02 22.43 -35.70
N ASP A 170 -18.21 23.05 -35.76
CA ASP A 170 -19.11 23.18 -34.61
C ASP A 170 -19.62 21.80 -34.13
N ALA A 171 -19.93 20.90 -35.08
CA ALA A 171 -20.32 19.52 -34.77
C ALA A 171 -19.18 18.75 -34.13
N GLY A 172 -17.99 18.80 -34.71
CA GLY A 172 -16.81 18.08 -34.17
C GLY A 172 -16.35 18.58 -32.80
N VAL A 173 -16.47 19.88 -32.54
CA VAL A 173 -16.21 20.43 -31.19
C VAL A 173 -17.21 19.89 -30.16
N ARG A 174 -18.50 19.86 -30.50
CA ARG A 174 -19.55 19.33 -29.59
C ARG A 174 -19.37 17.84 -29.29
N GLU A 175 -19.06 17.05 -30.33
CA GLU A 175 -18.80 15.63 -30.19
C GLU A 175 -17.58 15.38 -29.28
N SER A 176 -16.44 16.02 -29.61
CA SER A 176 -15.20 15.90 -28.81
C SER A 176 -15.39 16.31 -27.35
N TYR A 177 -16.17 17.34 -27.07
CA TYR A 177 -16.49 17.78 -25.72
C TYR A 177 -17.34 16.73 -24.97
N GLY A 178 -18.30 16.10 -25.69
CA GLY A 178 -19.10 15.00 -25.18
C GLY A 178 -18.27 13.79 -24.76
N ASP A 179 -17.39 13.34 -25.66
CA ASP A 179 -16.50 12.18 -25.44
C ASP A 179 -15.58 12.38 -24.24
N VAL A 180 -14.90 13.55 -24.19
CA VAL A 180 -14.03 13.88 -23.04
C VAL A 180 -14.82 13.91 -21.73
N ARG A 181 -16.02 14.47 -21.74
CA ARG A 181 -16.87 14.54 -20.56
C ARG A 181 -17.32 13.15 -20.09
N GLU A 182 -17.70 12.27 -21.01
CA GLU A 182 -18.10 10.90 -20.71
C GLU A 182 -16.95 10.10 -20.12
N LEU A 183 -15.76 10.18 -20.71
CA LEU A 183 -14.55 9.56 -20.18
C LEU A 183 -14.21 10.06 -18.78
N LEU A 184 -14.31 11.38 -18.52
CA LEU A 184 -14.06 11.95 -17.19
C LEU A 184 -15.11 11.55 -16.15
N LEU A 185 -16.38 11.39 -16.54
CA LEU A 185 -17.44 10.87 -15.65
C LEU A 185 -17.19 9.42 -15.28
N HIS A 186 -16.79 8.59 -16.24
CA HIS A 186 -16.42 7.20 -16.01
C HIS A 186 -15.26 7.08 -15.02
N PHE A 187 -14.29 7.99 -15.13
CA PHE A 187 -13.15 8.10 -14.22
C PHE A 187 -13.58 8.43 -12.78
N ARG A 188 -14.55 9.33 -12.64
CA ARG A 188 -15.00 9.82 -11.32
C ARG A 188 -15.88 8.82 -10.57
N THR A 189 -16.71 8.06 -11.27
CA THR A 189 -17.56 7.03 -10.65
C THR A 189 -16.73 5.86 -10.13
N ARG A 190 -15.79 5.35 -10.89
CA ARG A 190 -14.89 4.27 -10.44
C ARG A 190 -14.00 4.68 -9.27
N ALA A 191 -13.44 5.89 -9.27
CA ALA A 191 -12.63 6.40 -8.17
C ALA A 191 -13.43 6.64 -6.87
N SER A 192 -14.77 6.76 -6.96
CA SER A 192 -15.65 6.88 -5.79
C SER A 192 -16.03 5.50 -5.21
N ASP A 193 -16.24 4.50 -6.05
CA ASP A 193 -16.58 3.13 -5.60
C ASP A 193 -15.43 2.48 -4.84
N GLU A 194 -14.18 2.71 -5.24
CA GLU A 194 -13.00 2.25 -4.50
C GLU A 194 -12.89 2.85 -3.09
N LYS A 195 -13.33 4.09 -2.88
CA LYS A 195 -13.30 4.73 -1.55
C LYS A 195 -14.35 4.16 -0.58
N ILE A 196 -15.43 3.60 -1.07
CA ILE A 196 -16.51 3.04 -0.25
C ILE A 196 -16.14 1.64 0.25
N GLU A 197 -15.42 0.83 -0.54
CA GLU A 197 -14.92 -0.48 -0.09
C GLU A 197 -13.86 -0.41 1.02
N PHE A 198 -13.17 0.71 1.17
CA PHE A 198 -12.19 0.93 2.25
C PHE A 198 -12.80 1.43 3.57
N ALA A 199 -14.09 1.72 3.62
CA ALA A 199 -14.77 2.27 4.79
C ALA A 199 -15.64 1.23 5.55
N LEU A 200 -15.64 -0.03 5.13
CA LEU A 200 -16.29 -1.18 5.78
C LEU A 200 -15.27 -2.19 6.28
#